data_1b58616de87b60a4a5a9925a04167c6f
#
_entry.id   1b58616de87b60a4a5a9925a04167c6f
#
_cell.length_a   1.000
_cell.length_b   1.000
_cell.length_c   1.000
_cell.angle_alpha   90.00
_cell.angle_beta   90.00
_cell.angle_gamma   90.00
#
_symmetry.space_group_name_H-M   'P 1'
#
loop_
_entity.id
_entity.type
_entity.pdbx_description
1 polymer ?
#
loop_
_entity_poly.entity_id
_entity_poly.type
_entity_poly.pdbx_seq_one_letter_code
_entity_poly.pdbx_strand_id
1 'polypeptide(L)'
;MTHISLMPHPPLLVPSVSQEALRSVKKTKDAMETLAQRIKKREPRLIILSTPHAPTEAGRLAVYRGERLQGNFRQFGSMETVEVFSDQAFQRTLMRTLSLYGINTVSVDEPLDHGALVPLKYLCDAGVGAPVIVIGQYYGDYAQNHRVGHILRSLLYAEETVGELIISGDLSHALKENGPMGYHPSGKVFDETLQKALKHQDLDVLKTLDDQVIVNAMSCIYRGIGMVEGLSANRFENTEVLSYEGPFGVGYLVGALKCAENLSLPAIARRSIESVFLNDTFKALKPSGDHSDAPCFVTLKKDDQLRGCIGTLEPTGRTLTDNVITYAKHAAFDDPRFPPLRRSELCEITISVDIIHPPVALRDFKTQDPKVDGLIAQKEGRQSVLLPGIEGIHTAQAQRQAVLKKGGFDSDADVVYYTFRITRVQE
;
A
#
# COMPACT_ATOMS: atom_id res chain seq x y z
N MET A 1 -4.12 10.58 0.42
CA MET A 1 -4.61 9.85 -0.79
C MET A 1 -3.42 9.41 -1.62
N THR A 2 -3.38 8.16 -2.04
CA THR A 2 -2.28 7.63 -2.87
C THR A 2 -2.78 7.35 -4.28
N HIS A 3 -2.06 7.86 -5.26
CA HIS A 3 -2.27 7.61 -6.67
C HIS A 3 -1.15 6.75 -7.23
N ILE A 4 -1.46 5.99 -8.27
CA ILE A 4 -0.49 5.17 -8.97
C ILE A 4 -0.55 5.51 -10.46
N SER A 5 0.61 5.71 -11.05
CA SER A 5 0.77 5.98 -12.49
C SER A 5 1.59 4.88 -13.13
N LEU A 6 1.07 4.32 -14.23
CA LEU A 6 1.81 3.40 -15.08
C LEU A 6 2.34 4.20 -16.27
N MET A 7 3.66 4.23 -16.43
CA MET A 7 4.31 5.08 -17.43
C MET A 7 5.34 4.27 -18.23
N PRO A 8 5.16 4.12 -19.55
CA PRO A 8 6.16 3.49 -20.39
C PRO A 8 7.42 4.36 -20.49
N HIS A 9 8.55 3.72 -20.79
CA HIS A 9 9.84 4.40 -20.75
C HIS A 9 10.73 4.28 -21.98
N PRO A 10 10.20 3.99 -23.20
CA PRO A 10 11.08 3.95 -24.35
C PRO A 10 11.68 5.33 -24.61
N PRO A 11 13.00 5.45 -24.83
CA PRO A 11 13.65 6.75 -25.05
C PRO A 11 13.09 7.52 -26.25
N LEU A 12 12.50 6.83 -27.21
CA LEU A 12 11.83 7.44 -28.37
C LEU A 12 10.62 8.34 -28.01
N LEU A 13 10.12 8.29 -26.77
CA LEU A 13 9.12 9.22 -26.25
C LEU A 13 9.70 10.62 -25.96
N VAL A 14 11.02 10.75 -25.93
CA VAL A 14 11.69 12.04 -25.72
C VAL A 14 11.92 12.72 -27.07
N PRO A 15 11.34 13.91 -27.31
CA PRO A 15 11.37 14.57 -28.63
C PRO A 15 12.77 14.78 -29.21
N SER A 16 13.75 15.03 -28.36
CA SER A 16 15.16 15.25 -28.77
C SER A 16 15.88 13.95 -29.16
N VAL A 17 15.31 12.78 -28.82
CA VAL A 17 15.87 11.48 -29.19
C VAL A 17 15.39 11.07 -30.58
N SER A 18 14.09 11.17 -30.90
CA SER A 18 13.57 10.83 -32.21
C SER A 18 12.22 11.48 -32.51
N GLN A 19 12.21 12.51 -33.32
CA GLN A 19 10.96 13.14 -33.76
C GLN A 19 10.12 12.24 -34.69
N GLU A 20 10.77 11.42 -35.50
CA GLU A 20 10.10 10.52 -36.45
C GLU A 20 9.37 9.39 -35.71
N ALA A 21 10.08 8.67 -34.83
CA ALA A 21 9.51 7.59 -34.02
C ALA A 21 8.37 8.12 -33.13
N LEU A 22 8.51 9.33 -32.58
CA LEU A 22 7.52 9.98 -31.76
C LEU A 22 6.15 10.15 -32.43
N ARG A 23 6.12 10.36 -33.77
CA ARG A 23 4.84 10.43 -34.52
C ARG A 23 4.07 9.12 -34.47
N SER A 24 4.77 7.99 -34.44
CA SER A 24 4.18 6.66 -34.39
C SER A 24 3.65 6.28 -33.00
N VAL A 25 4.07 6.99 -31.95
CA VAL A 25 3.65 6.81 -30.55
C VAL A 25 2.95 8.07 -30.01
N LYS A 26 2.29 8.80 -30.87
CA LYS A 26 1.67 10.08 -30.53
C LYS A 26 0.64 9.92 -29.39
N LYS A 27 -0.18 8.85 -29.40
CA LYS A 27 -1.19 8.62 -28.36
C LYS A 27 -0.54 8.42 -27.02
N THR A 28 0.55 7.66 -26.95
CA THR A 28 1.33 7.45 -25.73
C THR A 28 1.92 8.76 -25.24
N LYS A 29 2.56 9.54 -26.13
CA LYS A 29 3.10 10.86 -25.79
C LYS A 29 2.04 11.78 -25.19
N ASP A 30 0.92 11.98 -25.90
CA ASP A 30 -0.15 12.86 -25.46
C ASP A 30 -0.75 12.42 -24.11
N ALA A 31 -0.85 11.10 -23.88
CA ALA A 31 -1.29 10.53 -22.62
C ALA A 31 -0.27 10.74 -21.48
N MET A 32 1.03 10.61 -21.75
CA MET A 32 2.11 10.92 -20.81
C MET A 32 2.08 12.38 -20.36
N GLU A 33 1.92 13.32 -21.30
CA GLU A 33 1.77 14.75 -21.03
C GLU A 33 0.52 15.03 -20.18
N THR A 34 -0.63 14.42 -20.55
CA THR A 34 -1.87 14.52 -19.80
C THR A 34 -1.71 14.02 -18.37
N LEU A 35 -1.08 12.85 -18.20
CA LEU A 35 -0.86 12.25 -16.88
C LEU A 35 0.06 13.13 -16.02
N ALA A 36 1.16 13.63 -16.60
CA ALA A 36 2.08 14.52 -15.89
C ALA A 36 1.38 15.82 -15.42
N GLN A 37 0.50 16.41 -16.24
CA GLN A 37 -0.31 17.57 -15.83
C GLN A 37 -1.31 17.23 -14.72
N ARG A 38 -1.91 16.03 -14.75
CA ARG A 38 -2.77 15.54 -13.67
C ARG A 38 -1.99 15.37 -12.37
N ILE A 39 -0.76 14.83 -12.43
CA ILE A 39 0.14 14.69 -11.26
C ILE A 39 0.48 16.07 -10.70
N LYS A 40 0.86 17.04 -11.57
CA LYS A 40 1.12 18.41 -11.14
C LYS A 40 -0.07 19.02 -10.39
N LYS A 41 -1.28 18.87 -10.93
CA LYS A 41 -2.51 19.42 -10.32
C LYS A 41 -2.83 18.80 -8.96
N ARG A 42 -2.40 17.56 -8.71
CA ARG A 42 -2.58 16.89 -7.40
C ARG A 42 -1.60 17.36 -6.33
N GLU A 43 -0.51 18.02 -6.72
CA GLU A 43 0.54 18.52 -5.83
C GLU A 43 1.01 17.45 -4.83
N PRO A 44 1.52 16.29 -5.31
CA PRO A 44 1.95 15.25 -4.41
C PRO A 44 3.09 15.75 -3.51
N ARG A 45 3.08 15.34 -2.24
CA ARG A 45 4.17 15.67 -1.31
C ARG A 45 5.42 14.82 -1.56
N LEU A 46 5.25 13.67 -2.20
CA LEU A 46 6.30 12.73 -2.49
C LEU A 46 5.94 11.90 -3.72
N ILE A 47 6.93 11.65 -4.57
CA ILE A 47 6.85 10.70 -5.68
C ILE A 47 7.80 9.55 -5.37
N ILE A 48 7.30 8.32 -5.52
CA ILE A 48 8.12 7.11 -5.52
C ILE A 48 8.09 6.56 -6.93
N LEU A 49 9.24 6.50 -7.59
CA LEU A 49 9.36 5.96 -8.93
C LEU A 49 10.08 4.60 -8.87
N SER A 50 9.43 3.58 -9.39
CA SER A 50 10.00 2.24 -9.51
C SER A 50 10.44 2.00 -10.97
N THR A 51 11.72 1.67 -11.17
CA THR A 51 12.31 1.38 -12.49
C THR A 51 12.78 -0.08 -12.58
N PRO A 52 12.53 -0.78 -13.70
CA PRO A 52 13.02 -2.13 -13.90
C PRO A 52 14.51 -2.19 -14.33
N HIS A 53 15.13 -1.06 -14.61
CA HIS A 53 16.49 -0.95 -15.14
C HIS A 53 17.54 -0.47 -14.13
N ALA A 54 17.15 -0.28 -12.87
CA ALA A 54 18.11 0.00 -11.82
C ALA A 54 19.18 -1.12 -11.75
N PRO A 55 20.42 -0.80 -11.36
CA PRO A 55 21.43 -1.84 -11.11
C PRO A 55 20.88 -2.92 -10.20
N THR A 56 21.00 -4.17 -10.63
CA THR A 56 20.44 -5.33 -9.92
C THR A 56 21.51 -6.11 -9.20
N GLU A 57 21.31 -6.35 -7.91
CA GLU A 57 22.03 -7.37 -7.16
C GLU A 57 21.04 -8.44 -6.70
N ALA A 58 21.43 -9.70 -6.78
CA ALA A 58 20.58 -10.81 -6.38
C ALA A 58 20.08 -10.65 -4.93
N GLY A 59 18.78 -10.69 -4.74
CA GLY A 59 18.16 -10.60 -3.42
C GLY A 59 18.19 -9.21 -2.77
N ARG A 60 18.50 -8.15 -3.53
CA ARG A 60 18.53 -6.78 -3.04
C ARG A 60 17.65 -5.85 -3.89
N LEU A 61 17.04 -4.89 -3.22
CA LEU A 61 16.30 -3.81 -3.87
C LEU A 61 17.22 -2.59 -4.04
N ALA A 62 17.39 -2.13 -5.25
CA ALA A 62 18.16 -0.91 -5.52
C ALA A 62 17.41 0.33 -5.01
N VAL A 63 18.12 1.25 -4.38
CA VAL A 63 17.61 2.55 -3.95
C VAL A 63 18.63 3.61 -4.38
N TYR A 64 18.25 4.50 -5.30
CA TYR A 64 19.11 5.58 -5.75
C TYR A 64 19.33 6.59 -4.63
N ARG A 65 20.61 6.91 -4.36
CA ARG A 65 21.04 7.75 -3.25
C ARG A 65 21.52 9.11 -3.74
N GLY A 66 21.25 10.13 -2.95
CA GLY A 66 21.69 11.51 -3.23
C GLY A 66 20.56 12.50 -2.91
N GLU A 67 20.92 13.74 -2.62
CA GLU A 67 19.98 14.83 -2.48
C GLU A 67 19.41 15.24 -3.84
N ARG A 68 20.24 15.10 -4.88
CA ARG A 68 19.90 15.30 -6.28
C ARG A 68 20.14 14.04 -7.05
N LEU A 69 19.14 13.58 -7.76
CA LEU A 69 19.20 12.44 -8.67
C LEU A 69 19.18 12.97 -10.09
N GLN A 70 20.13 12.52 -10.92
CA GLN A 70 20.29 13.05 -12.26
C GLN A 70 20.67 11.97 -13.27
N GLY A 71 20.39 12.23 -14.53
CA GLY A 71 20.83 11.42 -15.65
C GLY A 71 20.63 12.16 -16.97
N ASN A 72 21.02 11.53 -18.08
CA ASN A 72 20.93 12.14 -19.41
C ASN A 72 20.61 11.11 -20.48
N PHE A 73 20.24 11.60 -21.67
CA PHE A 73 19.88 10.77 -22.82
C PHE A 73 21.01 10.63 -23.86
N ARG A 74 22.29 10.87 -23.49
CA ARG A 74 23.43 10.84 -24.43
C ARG A 74 23.57 9.53 -25.17
N GLN A 75 23.37 8.41 -24.49
CA GLN A 75 23.42 7.07 -25.12
C GLN A 75 22.33 6.87 -26.19
N PHE A 76 21.30 7.72 -26.21
CA PHE A 76 20.22 7.73 -27.18
C PHE A 76 20.32 8.91 -28.17
N GLY A 77 21.48 9.61 -28.20
CA GLY A 77 21.74 10.69 -29.14
C GLY A 77 21.23 12.08 -28.72
N SER A 78 20.74 12.25 -27.50
CA SER A 78 20.28 13.55 -27.00
C SER A 78 21.14 14.08 -25.87
N MET A 79 21.34 15.40 -25.84
CA MET A 79 22.09 16.10 -24.77
C MET A 79 21.19 16.50 -23.60
N GLU A 80 19.90 16.19 -23.65
CA GLU A 80 19.00 16.51 -22.55
C GLU A 80 19.38 15.79 -21.26
N THR A 81 19.20 16.51 -20.15
CA THR A 81 19.44 16.03 -18.80
C THR A 81 18.17 16.16 -17.97
N VAL A 82 18.02 15.29 -17.01
CA VAL A 82 16.95 15.34 -16.01
C VAL A 82 17.59 15.36 -14.64
N GLU A 83 17.15 16.28 -13.79
CA GLU A 83 17.56 16.36 -12.38
C GLU A 83 16.32 16.53 -11.51
N VAL A 84 16.23 15.80 -10.41
CA VAL A 84 15.18 15.88 -9.43
C VAL A 84 15.75 15.85 -8.01
N PHE A 85 15.03 16.45 -7.07
CA PHE A 85 15.38 16.38 -5.65
C PHE A 85 14.82 15.13 -5.01
N SER A 86 15.57 14.57 -4.03
CA SER A 86 15.16 13.40 -3.27
C SER A 86 14.95 13.74 -1.79
N ASP A 87 13.89 13.17 -1.18
CA ASP A 87 13.65 13.27 0.25
C ASP A 87 14.52 12.26 1.01
N GLN A 88 15.66 12.74 1.51
CA GLN A 88 16.62 11.92 2.24
C GLN A 88 16.07 11.36 3.56
N ALA A 89 15.13 12.08 4.21
CA ALA A 89 14.54 11.63 5.47
C ALA A 89 13.60 10.45 5.22
N PHE A 90 12.69 10.58 4.26
CA PHE A 90 11.81 9.50 3.86
C PHE A 90 12.60 8.30 3.32
N GLN A 91 13.64 8.53 2.51
CA GLN A 91 14.49 7.47 1.97
C GLN A 91 15.13 6.62 3.10
N ARG A 92 15.70 7.28 4.12
CA ARG A 92 16.25 6.54 5.29
C ARG A 92 15.17 5.75 6.02
N THR A 93 13.98 6.33 6.23
CA THR A 93 12.85 5.64 6.85
C THR A 93 12.42 4.44 6.03
N LEU A 94 12.30 4.60 4.72
CA LEU A 94 11.97 3.50 3.79
C LEU A 94 12.99 2.36 3.89
N MET A 95 14.29 2.66 3.77
CA MET A 95 15.34 1.63 3.81
C MET A 95 15.37 0.88 5.15
N ARG A 96 15.22 1.60 6.28
CA ARG A 96 15.14 0.99 7.61
C ARG A 96 13.90 0.09 7.74
N THR A 97 12.74 0.54 7.24
CA THR A 97 11.52 -0.25 7.27
C THR A 97 11.63 -1.48 6.36
N LEU A 98 12.17 -1.34 5.15
CA LEU A 98 12.45 -2.48 4.27
C LEU A 98 13.34 -3.51 4.97
N SER A 99 14.43 -3.05 5.61
CA SER A 99 15.32 -3.93 6.38
C SER A 99 14.60 -4.61 7.56
N LEU A 100 13.66 -3.94 8.22
CA LEU A 100 12.85 -4.52 9.30
C LEU A 100 12.05 -5.74 8.80
N TYR A 101 11.57 -5.68 7.58
CA TYR A 101 10.84 -6.79 6.92
C TYR A 101 11.75 -7.81 6.21
N GLY A 102 13.07 -7.72 6.43
CA GLY A 102 14.04 -8.65 5.82
C GLY A 102 14.30 -8.37 4.33
N ILE A 103 13.87 -7.21 3.83
CA ILE A 103 14.16 -6.77 2.46
C ILE A 103 15.50 -6.05 2.46
N ASN A 104 16.51 -6.69 1.91
CA ASN A 104 17.82 -6.08 1.76
C ASN A 104 17.81 -5.05 0.65
N THR A 105 18.48 -3.92 0.88
CA THR A 105 18.63 -2.85 -0.11
C THR A 105 20.09 -2.68 -0.50
N VAL A 106 20.32 -2.15 -1.70
CA VAL A 106 21.61 -1.66 -2.16
C VAL A 106 21.47 -0.20 -2.56
N SER A 107 22.40 0.64 -2.09
CA SER A 107 22.44 2.04 -2.50
C SER A 107 23.07 2.17 -3.87
N VAL A 108 22.44 2.93 -4.75
CA VAL A 108 22.90 3.23 -6.11
C VAL A 108 23.35 4.68 -6.17
N ASP A 109 24.63 4.88 -6.50
CA ASP A 109 25.24 6.22 -6.69
C ASP A 109 25.42 6.55 -8.19
N GLU A 110 24.98 5.66 -9.08
CA GLU A 110 25.07 5.82 -10.54
C GLU A 110 24.01 6.81 -11.05
N PRO A 111 24.23 7.41 -12.26
CA PRO A 111 23.19 8.20 -12.90
C PRO A 111 21.91 7.41 -13.11
N LEU A 112 20.78 8.12 -13.11
CA LEU A 112 19.46 7.52 -13.38
C LEU A 112 19.43 6.82 -14.74
N ASP A 113 18.87 5.62 -14.77
CA ASP A 113 18.62 4.85 -15.99
C ASP A 113 17.44 5.42 -16.80
N HIS A 114 17.29 5.00 -18.06
CA HIS A 114 16.24 5.51 -18.94
C HIS A 114 14.82 5.16 -18.46
N GLY A 115 14.65 4.06 -17.71
CA GLY A 115 13.38 3.71 -17.10
C GLY A 115 12.92 4.73 -16.08
N ALA A 116 13.86 5.37 -15.38
CA ALA A 116 13.56 6.50 -14.50
C ALA A 116 13.49 7.83 -15.27
N LEU A 117 14.44 8.05 -16.20
CA LEU A 117 14.59 9.33 -16.89
C LEU A 117 13.40 9.71 -17.74
N VAL A 118 12.79 8.75 -18.48
CA VAL A 118 11.68 9.07 -19.39
C VAL A 118 10.45 9.57 -18.62
N PRO A 119 9.92 8.85 -17.62
CA PRO A 119 8.82 9.39 -16.81
C PRO A 119 9.17 10.72 -16.14
N LEU A 120 10.36 10.85 -15.56
CA LEU A 120 10.80 12.06 -14.86
C LEU A 120 10.90 13.26 -15.81
N LYS A 121 11.31 13.06 -17.07
CA LYS A 121 11.33 14.12 -18.08
C LYS A 121 9.94 14.73 -18.27
N TYR A 122 8.91 13.90 -18.42
CA TYR A 122 7.53 14.38 -18.53
C TYR A 122 7.04 15.14 -17.29
N LEU A 123 7.45 14.69 -16.11
CA LEU A 123 7.12 15.39 -14.86
C LEU A 123 7.84 16.74 -14.76
N CYS A 124 9.12 16.80 -15.10
CA CYS A 124 9.90 18.03 -15.09
C CYS A 124 9.32 19.03 -16.12
N ASP A 125 8.99 18.57 -17.33
CA ASP A 125 8.39 19.42 -18.36
C ASP A 125 7.01 19.96 -17.95
N ALA A 126 6.24 19.17 -17.21
CA ALA A 126 4.98 19.61 -16.62
C ALA A 126 5.18 20.59 -15.46
N GLY A 127 6.38 20.70 -14.90
CA GLY A 127 6.71 21.54 -13.74
C GLY A 127 6.24 20.90 -12.40
N VAL A 128 6.34 19.58 -12.27
CA VAL A 128 6.14 18.88 -10.99
C VAL A 128 7.37 19.09 -10.13
N GLY A 129 7.20 19.70 -8.96
CA GLY A 129 8.30 20.04 -8.03
C GLY A 129 8.41 19.15 -6.79
N ALA A 130 7.63 18.05 -6.73
CA ALA A 130 7.69 17.14 -5.59
C ALA A 130 9.02 16.40 -5.52
N PRO A 131 9.56 16.11 -4.32
CA PRO A 131 10.73 15.26 -4.16
C PRO A 131 10.44 13.84 -4.64
N VAL A 132 11.49 13.19 -5.19
CA VAL A 132 11.38 11.86 -5.81
C VAL A 132 12.29 10.86 -5.11
N ILE A 133 11.76 9.71 -4.76
CA ILE A 133 12.55 8.53 -4.39
C ILE A 133 12.55 7.58 -5.58
N VAL A 134 13.72 7.20 -6.07
CA VAL A 134 13.85 6.23 -7.16
C VAL A 134 14.31 4.88 -6.57
N ILE A 135 13.54 3.84 -6.86
CA ILE A 135 13.83 2.46 -6.44
C ILE A 135 13.84 1.52 -7.64
N GLY A 136 14.60 0.46 -7.54
CA GLY A 136 14.54 -0.65 -8.49
C GLY A 136 13.34 -1.58 -8.26
N GLN A 137 13.35 -2.69 -8.99
CA GLN A 137 12.43 -3.80 -8.82
C GLN A 137 13.23 -5.07 -8.50
N TYR A 138 12.69 -5.95 -7.66
CA TYR A 138 13.28 -7.27 -7.50
C TYR A 138 13.21 -8.04 -8.81
N TYR A 139 14.38 -8.49 -9.29
CA TYR A 139 14.45 -9.23 -10.53
C TYR A 139 13.86 -10.63 -10.36
N GLY A 140 12.91 -10.98 -11.24
CA GLY A 140 12.30 -12.31 -11.29
C GLY A 140 11.32 -12.64 -10.16
N ASP A 141 11.04 -11.72 -9.21
CA ASP A 141 10.21 -12.03 -8.04
C ASP A 141 9.04 -11.04 -7.87
N TYR A 142 7.85 -11.47 -8.30
CA TYR A 142 6.61 -10.71 -8.13
C TYR A 142 6.23 -10.55 -6.65
N ALA A 143 6.37 -11.63 -5.85
CA ALA A 143 5.96 -11.63 -4.45
C ALA A 143 6.80 -10.66 -3.61
N GLN A 144 8.11 -10.56 -3.86
CA GLN A 144 8.94 -9.58 -3.19
C GLN A 144 8.57 -8.14 -3.56
N ASN A 145 8.24 -7.89 -4.83
CA ASN A 145 7.75 -6.58 -5.24
C ASN A 145 6.39 -6.25 -4.59
N HIS A 146 5.50 -7.23 -4.43
CA HIS A 146 4.26 -7.07 -3.68
C HIS A 146 4.53 -6.68 -2.21
N ARG A 147 5.49 -7.34 -1.54
CA ARG A 147 5.89 -6.98 -0.17
C ARG A 147 6.43 -5.56 -0.07
N VAL A 148 7.23 -5.10 -1.05
CA VAL A 148 7.68 -3.70 -1.12
C VAL A 148 6.47 -2.76 -1.21
N GLY A 149 5.51 -3.05 -2.09
CA GLY A 149 4.27 -2.28 -2.20
C GLY A 149 3.49 -2.19 -0.90
N HIS A 150 3.36 -3.29 -0.17
CA HIS A 150 2.69 -3.32 1.14
C HIS A 150 3.40 -2.45 2.19
N ILE A 151 4.74 -2.45 2.21
CA ILE A 151 5.53 -1.58 3.10
C ILE A 151 5.35 -0.11 2.72
N LEU A 152 5.37 0.22 1.43
CA LEU A 152 5.10 1.58 0.94
C LEU A 152 3.70 2.05 1.36
N ARG A 153 2.70 1.17 1.30
CA ARG A 153 1.35 1.47 1.80
C ARG A 153 1.37 1.87 3.27
N SER A 154 1.99 1.05 4.13
CA SER A 154 2.09 1.33 5.56
C SER A 154 2.72 2.70 5.82
N LEU A 155 3.83 3.01 5.14
CA LEU A 155 4.53 4.28 5.30
C LEU A 155 3.69 5.47 4.82
N LEU A 156 3.16 5.41 3.61
CA LEU A 156 2.42 6.54 3.01
C LEU A 156 1.12 6.84 3.74
N TYR A 157 0.38 5.79 4.17
CA TYR A 157 -0.90 5.98 4.85
C TYR A 157 -0.73 6.40 6.30
N ALA A 158 0.28 5.90 7.00
CA ALA A 158 0.55 6.31 8.38
C ALA A 158 0.99 7.78 8.49
N GLU A 159 1.70 8.28 7.48
CA GLU A 159 2.15 9.67 7.42
C GLU A 159 1.14 10.60 6.73
N GLU A 160 -0.02 10.09 6.32
CA GLU A 160 -1.04 10.81 5.53
C GLU A 160 -0.46 11.56 4.33
N THR A 161 0.58 11.00 3.75
CA THR A 161 1.28 11.62 2.64
C THR A 161 0.45 11.47 1.38
N VAL A 162 0.11 12.58 0.74
CA VAL A 162 -0.37 12.56 -0.64
C VAL A 162 0.79 12.13 -1.51
N GLY A 163 0.83 10.84 -1.83
CA GLY A 163 1.91 10.23 -2.58
C GLY A 163 1.49 9.84 -3.98
N GLU A 164 2.46 9.84 -4.88
CA GLU A 164 2.33 9.26 -6.22
C GLU A 164 3.34 8.11 -6.34
N LEU A 165 2.85 6.90 -6.63
CA LEU A 165 3.71 5.79 -7.03
C LEU A 165 3.72 5.71 -8.55
N ILE A 166 4.88 5.86 -9.15
CA ILE A 166 5.08 5.68 -10.58
C ILE A 166 5.73 4.33 -10.81
N ILE A 167 5.04 3.47 -11.55
CA ILE A 167 5.61 2.24 -12.08
C ILE A 167 6.05 2.50 -13.49
N SER A 168 7.33 2.57 -13.68
CA SER A 168 7.94 2.65 -14.98
C SER A 168 8.07 1.25 -15.59
N GLY A 169 7.57 1.07 -16.81
CA GLY A 169 7.62 -0.23 -17.47
C GLY A 169 6.83 -0.28 -18.76
N ASP A 170 7.33 -1.09 -19.68
CA ASP A 170 6.65 -1.42 -20.93
C ASP A 170 5.92 -2.76 -20.77
N LEU A 171 4.83 -2.94 -21.49
CA LEU A 171 4.12 -4.19 -21.58
C LEU A 171 4.95 -5.21 -22.39
N SER A 172 4.32 -6.08 -23.14
CA SER A 172 5.05 -7.08 -23.91
C SER A 172 6.03 -6.46 -24.91
N HIS A 173 7.22 -7.09 -25.02
CA HIS A 173 8.21 -6.79 -26.06
C HIS A 173 8.12 -7.76 -27.25
N ALA A 174 7.12 -8.65 -27.27
CA ALA A 174 6.99 -9.75 -28.22
C ALA A 174 5.74 -9.63 -29.10
N LEU A 175 5.39 -8.39 -29.56
CA LEU A 175 4.15 -8.16 -30.32
C LEU A 175 4.32 -8.24 -31.85
N LYS A 176 5.55 -8.17 -32.38
CA LYS A 176 5.84 -8.18 -33.82
C LYS A 176 7.12 -8.92 -34.12
N GLU A 177 7.19 -9.61 -35.29
CA GLU A 177 8.37 -10.37 -35.70
C GLU A 177 9.63 -9.47 -35.86
N ASN A 178 9.45 -8.25 -36.34
CA ASN A 178 10.52 -7.26 -36.46
C ASN A 178 10.67 -6.36 -35.21
N GLY A 179 10.03 -6.74 -34.10
CA GLY A 179 10.17 -6.08 -32.81
C GLY A 179 11.45 -6.53 -32.06
N PRO A 180 11.75 -5.89 -30.91
CA PRO A 180 13.00 -6.15 -30.17
C PRO A 180 13.18 -7.61 -29.75
N MET A 181 12.10 -8.32 -29.42
CA MET A 181 12.11 -9.70 -28.93
C MET A 181 11.38 -10.67 -29.90
N GLY A 182 11.13 -10.22 -31.15
CA GLY A 182 10.37 -11.00 -32.12
C GLY A 182 8.87 -11.05 -31.78
N TYR A 183 8.18 -12.04 -32.35
CA TYR A 183 6.74 -12.25 -32.10
C TYR A 183 6.49 -13.52 -31.28
N HIS A 184 5.70 -13.35 -30.23
CA HIS A 184 5.13 -14.49 -29.50
C HIS A 184 3.66 -14.19 -29.13
N PRO A 185 2.71 -15.16 -29.33
CA PRO A 185 1.29 -14.91 -29.06
C PRO A 185 1.00 -14.56 -27.59
N SER A 186 1.84 -14.99 -26.66
CA SER A 186 1.78 -14.62 -25.23
C SER A 186 1.85 -13.12 -25.01
N GLY A 187 2.55 -12.38 -25.89
CA GLY A 187 2.64 -10.93 -25.77
C GLY A 187 1.28 -10.25 -25.80
N LYS A 188 0.47 -10.60 -26.80
CA LYS A 188 -0.90 -10.08 -26.92
C LYS A 188 -1.77 -10.52 -25.73
N VAL A 189 -1.67 -11.79 -25.34
CA VAL A 189 -2.44 -12.31 -24.20
C VAL A 189 -2.14 -11.56 -22.91
N PHE A 190 -0.87 -11.31 -22.62
CA PHE A 190 -0.44 -10.53 -21.46
C PHE A 190 -1.00 -9.10 -21.49
N ASP A 191 -0.80 -8.40 -22.60
CA ASP A 191 -1.20 -7.01 -22.73
C ASP A 191 -2.73 -6.83 -22.61
N GLU A 192 -3.51 -7.70 -23.23
CA GLU A 192 -4.97 -7.69 -23.13
C GLU A 192 -5.45 -8.04 -21.71
N THR A 193 -4.74 -8.95 -21.02
CA THR A 193 -5.10 -9.32 -19.65
C THR A 193 -4.85 -8.18 -18.68
N LEU A 194 -3.71 -7.47 -18.77
CA LEU A 194 -3.45 -6.31 -17.93
C LEU A 194 -4.45 -5.18 -18.20
N GLN A 195 -4.79 -4.92 -19.47
CA GLN A 195 -5.82 -3.92 -19.79
C GLN A 195 -7.19 -4.28 -19.22
N LYS A 196 -7.58 -5.57 -19.27
CA LYS A 196 -8.82 -6.07 -18.65
C LYS A 196 -8.77 -5.91 -17.13
N ALA A 197 -7.66 -6.30 -16.49
CA ALA A 197 -7.45 -6.17 -15.04
C ALA A 197 -7.64 -4.72 -14.59
N LEU A 198 -7.04 -3.78 -15.30
CA LEU A 198 -7.22 -2.35 -15.04
C LEU A 198 -8.67 -1.91 -15.25
N LYS A 199 -9.30 -2.29 -16.35
CA LYS A 199 -10.69 -1.93 -16.67
C LYS A 199 -11.68 -2.43 -15.61
N HIS A 200 -11.44 -3.60 -15.03
CA HIS A 200 -12.31 -4.22 -14.02
C HIS A 200 -11.86 -3.90 -12.58
N GLN A 201 -10.79 -3.12 -12.41
CA GLN A 201 -10.23 -2.76 -11.11
C GLN A 201 -9.82 -3.99 -10.29
N ASP A 202 -9.36 -5.03 -10.97
CA ASP A 202 -9.01 -6.32 -10.38
C ASP A 202 -7.71 -6.86 -10.97
N LEU A 203 -6.61 -6.70 -10.22
CA LEU A 203 -5.30 -7.20 -10.62
C LEU A 203 -5.13 -8.72 -10.40
N ASP A 204 -6.01 -9.37 -9.61
CA ASP A 204 -5.94 -10.81 -9.38
C ASP A 204 -6.14 -11.61 -10.67
N VAL A 205 -6.75 -11.00 -11.70
CA VAL A 205 -6.85 -11.58 -13.04
C VAL A 205 -5.48 -11.93 -13.61
N LEU A 206 -4.41 -11.20 -13.27
CA LEU A 206 -3.05 -11.51 -13.73
C LEU A 206 -2.50 -12.81 -13.14
N LYS A 207 -2.98 -13.22 -11.97
CA LYS A 207 -2.59 -14.48 -11.32
C LYS A 207 -3.17 -15.73 -12.03
N THR A 208 -4.11 -15.52 -12.96
CA THR A 208 -4.66 -16.61 -13.79
C THR A 208 -3.81 -16.91 -15.02
N LEU A 209 -2.82 -16.08 -15.32
CA LEU A 209 -1.89 -16.31 -16.43
C LEU A 209 -0.93 -17.44 -16.08
N ASP A 210 -0.70 -18.29 -17.06
CA ASP A 210 0.36 -19.29 -17.01
C ASP A 210 1.73 -18.60 -16.93
N ASP A 211 2.64 -19.13 -16.10
CA ASP A 211 4.01 -18.60 -15.95
C ASP A 211 4.73 -18.48 -17.30
N GLN A 212 4.48 -19.41 -18.21
CA GLN A 212 5.06 -19.39 -19.55
C GLN A 212 4.54 -18.20 -20.40
N VAL A 213 3.28 -17.79 -20.19
CA VAL A 213 2.73 -16.58 -20.83
C VAL A 213 3.48 -15.35 -20.34
N ILE A 214 3.71 -15.25 -19.04
CA ILE A 214 4.44 -14.13 -18.42
C ILE A 214 5.87 -14.07 -18.95
N VAL A 215 6.56 -15.19 -18.96
CA VAL A 215 7.96 -15.30 -19.46
C VAL A 215 8.04 -14.91 -20.93
N ASN A 216 7.18 -15.49 -21.78
CA ASN A 216 7.22 -15.28 -23.23
C ASN A 216 6.71 -13.89 -23.66
N ALA A 217 5.94 -13.21 -22.81
CA ALA A 217 5.54 -11.83 -23.07
C ALA A 217 6.73 -10.85 -22.98
N MET A 218 7.81 -11.21 -22.26
CA MET A 218 9.01 -10.39 -22.09
C MET A 218 8.71 -8.98 -21.57
N SER A 219 7.71 -8.88 -20.68
CA SER A 219 7.27 -7.60 -20.12
C SER A 219 8.19 -7.13 -19.00
N CYS A 220 8.55 -5.84 -18.97
CA CYS A 220 9.31 -5.28 -17.86
C CYS A 220 8.43 -4.62 -16.78
N ILE A 221 7.13 -4.34 -17.05
CA ILE A 221 6.22 -3.76 -16.06
C ILE A 221 5.69 -4.79 -15.05
N TYR A 222 5.64 -6.07 -15.41
CA TYR A 222 4.97 -7.12 -14.61
C TYR A 222 5.38 -7.12 -13.14
N ARG A 223 6.66 -7.02 -12.87
CA ARG A 223 7.19 -6.97 -11.50
C ARG A 223 6.74 -5.72 -10.74
N GLY A 224 6.68 -4.59 -11.44
CA GLY A 224 6.14 -3.34 -10.90
C GLY A 224 4.66 -3.43 -10.54
N ILE A 225 3.87 -4.24 -11.28
CA ILE A 225 2.46 -4.50 -10.93
C ILE A 225 2.35 -5.20 -9.58
N GLY A 226 3.32 -6.03 -9.18
CA GLY A 226 3.37 -6.56 -7.82
C GLY A 226 3.41 -5.44 -6.76
N MET A 227 4.19 -4.37 -6.99
CA MET A 227 4.18 -3.22 -6.07
C MET A 227 2.83 -2.48 -6.07
N VAL A 228 2.17 -2.37 -7.24
CA VAL A 228 0.82 -1.79 -7.34
C VAL A 228 -0.16 -2.57 -6.47
N GLU A 229 -0.18 -3.89 -6.60
CA GLU A 229 -1.08 -4.76 -5.84
C GLU A 229 -0.82 -4.65 -4.34
N GLY A 230 0.43 -4.73 -3.91
CA GLY A 230 0.80 -4.61 -2.50
C GLY A 230 0.43 -3.24 -1.90
N LEU A 231 0.62 -2.16 -2.64
CA LEU A 231 0.29 -0.82 -2.17
C LEU A 231 -1.22 -0.58 -2.15
N SER A 232 -1.96 -1.01 -3.17
CA SER A 232 -3.41 -0.79 -3.26
C SER A 232 -4.22 -1.82 -2.48
N ALA A 233 -3.62 -2.98 -2.12
CA ALA A 233 -4.32 -4.18 -1.66
C ALA A 233 -5.45 -4.58 -2.63
N ASN A 234 -5.24 -4.38 -3.93
CA ASN A 234 -6.18 -4.63 -5.02
C ASN A 234 -7.53 -3.88 -4.82
N ARG A 235 -7.50 -2.70 -4.17
CA ARG A 235 -8.67 -1.86 -3.94
C ARG A 235 -8.47 -0.50 -4.58
N PHE A 236 -9.28 -0.23 -5.59
CA PHE A 236 -9.22 1.01 -6.36
C PHE A 236 -10.56 1.76 -6.28
N GLU A 237 -10.48 3.07 -6.13
CA GLU A 237 -11.63 3.97 -6.33
C GLU A 237 -11.86 4.16 -7.83
N ASN A 238 -10.77 4.25 -8.59
CA ASN A 238 -10.79 4.37 -10.04
C ASN A 238 -9.52 3.85 -10.68
N THR A 239 -9.66 3.27 -11.87
CA THR A 239 -8.55 2.91 -12.75
C THR A 239 -8.88 3.37 -14.18
N GLU A 240 -7.91 3.93 -14.87
CA GLU A 240 -8.07 4.47 -16.21
C GLU A 240 -6.86 4.10 -17.07
N VAL A 241 -7.11 3.53 -18.24
CA VAL A 241 -6.11 3.39 -19.30
C VAL A 241 -6.22 4.60 -20.23
N LEU A 242 -5.27 5.51 -20.14
CA LEU A 242 -5.23 6.74 -20.92
C LEU A 242 -4.85 6.46 -22.39
N SER A 243 -3.92 5.53 -22.59
CA SER A 243 -3.55 5.04 -23.92
C SER A 243 -2.94 3.64 -23.87
N TYR A 244 -3.08 2.93 -24.97
CA TYR A 244 -2.32 1.73 -25.28
C TYR A 244 -2.03 1.68 -26.77
N GLU A 245 -0.78 1.43 -27.15
CA GLU A 245 -0.34 1.20 -28.53
C GLU A 245 0.96 0.39 -28.57
N GLY A 246 1.24 -0.26 -29.70
CA GLY A 246 2.42 -1.13 -29.85
C GLY A 246 3.03 -1.07 -31.25
N PRO A 247 3.38 0.12 -31.80
CA PRO A 247 3.79 0.25 -33.21
C PRO A 247 5.13 -0.42 -33.52
N PHE A 248 6.00 -0.59 -32.51
CA PHE A 248 7.35 -1.13 -32.69
C PHE A 248 7.53 -2.54 -32.09
N GLY A 249 6.42 -3.27 -31.85
CA GLY A 249 6.48 -4.60 -31.25
C GLY A 249 6.59 -4.60 -29.73
N VAL A 250 6.51 -3.42 -29.11
CA VAL A 250 6.48 -3.23 -27.65
C VAL A 250 5.17 -2.55 -27.28
N GLY A 251 4.48 -3.07 -26.27
CA GLY A 251 3.24 -2.50 -25.76
C GLY A 251 3.52 -1.30 -24.83
N TYR A 252 3.00 -0.13 -25.19
CA TYR A 252 3.11 1.10 -24.40
C TYR A 252 1.76 1.44 -23.81
N LEU A 253 1.65 1.33 -22.48
CA LEU A 253 0.42 1.65 -21.76
C LEU A 253 0.67 2.81 -20.80
N VAL A 254 -0.19 3.83 -20.88
CA VAL A 254 -0.26 4.90 -19.87
C VAL A 254 -1.51 4.70 -19.05
N GLY A 255 -1.36 4.53 -17.74
CA GLY A 255 -2.45 4.26 -16.81
C GLY A 255 -2.44 5.16 -15.59
N ALA A 256 -3.62 5.51 -15.10
CA ALA A 256 -3.84 6.26 -13.88
C ALA A 256 -4.76 5.48 -12.94
N LEU A 257 -4.31 5.21 -11.75
CA LEU A 257 -5.04 4.47 -10.73
C LEU A 257 -5.17 5.35 -9.48
N LYS A 258 -6.35 5.35 -8.88
CA LYS A 258 -6.59 5.94 -7.58
C LYS A 258 -6.91 4.82 -6.60
N CYS A 259 -6.08 4.66 -5.57
CA CYS A 259 -6.35 3.70 -4.52
C CYS A 259 -7.62 4.11 -3.76
N ALA A 260 -8.44 3.13 -3.37
CA ALA A 260 -9.54 3.39 -2.46
C ALA A 260 -9.00 4.03 -1.18
N GLU A 261 -9.71 5.05 -0.68
CA GLU A 261 -9.36 5.63 0.62
C GLU A 261 -9.44 4.54 1.67
N ASN A 262 -8.33 4.25 2.27
CA ASN A 262 -8.25 3.25 3.30
C ASN A 262 -7.43 3.74 4.48
N LEU A 263 -8.13 4.06 5.53
CA LEU A 263 -7.85 3.40 6.79
C LEU A 263 -6.43 3.67 7.24
N SER A 264 -6.14 4.96 7.48
CA SER A 264 -4.90 5.35 8.14
C SER A 264 -4.70 4.62 9.48
N LEU A 265 -5.79 4.21 10.17
CA LEU A 265 -5.72 3.63 11.52
C LEU A 265 -4.92 2.32 11.62
N PRO A 266 -5.14 1.27 10.81
CA PRO A 266 -4.27 0.09 10.83
C PRO A 266 -2.84 0.39 10.39
N ALA A 267 -2.64 1.26 9.42
CA ALA A 267 -1.31 1.69 9.00
C ALA A 267 -0.58 2.45 10.12
N ILE A 268 -1.28 3.33 10.84
CA ILE A 268 -0.78 4.02 12.04
C ILE A 268 -0.42 3.00 13.12
N ALA A 269 -1.29 2.02 13.37
CA ALA A 269 -1.03 0.95 14.34
C ALA A 269 0.23 0.16 13.95
N ARG A 270 0.38 -0.23 12.70
CA ARG A 270 1.56 -0.94 12.17
C ARG A 270 2.83 -0.11 12.34
N ARG A 271 2.81 1.15 11.93
CA ARG A 271 3.97 2.04 12.12
C ARG A 271 4.33 2.24 13.58
N SER A 272 3.33 2.30 14.45
CA SER A 272 3.56 2.37 15.89
C SER A 272 4.30 1.15 16.43
N ILE A 273 3.92 -0.06 16.01
CA ILE A 273 4.61 -1.32 16.35
C ILE A 273 6.02 -1.34 15.76
N GLU A 274 6.17 -1.00 14.48
CA GLU A 274 7.46 -0.93 13.78
C GLU A 274 8.44 0.02 14.48
N SER A 275 7.95 1.15 15.00
CA SER A 275 8.78 2.14 15.69
C SER A 275 9.51 1.57 16.91
N VAL A 276 8.93 0.59 17.60
CA VAL A 276 9.58 -0.10 18.71
C VAL A 276 10.78 -0.89 18.21
N PHE A 277 10.63 -1.66 17.14
CA PHE A 277 11.74 -2.44 16.56
C PHE A 277 12.82 -1.57 15.91
N LEU A 278 12.42 -0.40 15.40
CA LEU A 278 13.34 0.57 14.80
C LEU A 278 14.03 1.47 15.83
N ASN A 279 13.63 1.36 17.09
CA ASN A 279 14.04 2.28 18.16
C ASN A 279 13.85 3.75 17.75
N ASP A 280 12.64 4.07 17.26
CA ASP A 280 12.27 5.34 16.66
C ASP A 280 11.05 5.95 17.34
N THR A 281 10.93 7.27 17.28
CA THR A 281 9.75 7.99 17.80
C THR A 281 8.78 8.26 16.66
N PHE A 282 7.81 7.39 16.50
CA PHE A 282 6.74 7.62 15.53
C PHE A 282 5.68 8.57 16.11
N LYS A 283 5.43 9.66 15.39
CA LYS A 283 4.30 10.56 15.61
C LYS A 283 3.50 10.59 14.31
N ALA A 284 2.32 9.96 14.30
CA ALA A 284 1.44 10.08 13.16
C ALA A 284 1.02 11.53 12.95
N LEU A 285 0.92 11.94 11.69
CA LEU A 285 0.15 13.12 11.35
C LEU A 285 -1.31 12.79 11.69
N LYS A 286 -1.99 13.72 12.39
CA LYS A 286 -3.39 13.51 12.74
C LYS A 286 -4.23 13.62 11.47
N PRO A 287 -5.12 12.64 11.20
CA PRO A 287 -6.06 12.75 10.10
C PRO A 287 -6.84 14.07 10.16
N SER A 288 -7.10 14.67 9.00
CA SER A 288 -7.96 15.86 8.93
C SER A 288 -9.31 15.54 9.56
N GLY A 289 -9.65 16.17 10.69
CA GLY A 289 -10.89 15.92 11.43
C GLY A 289 -10.78 14.90 12.57
N ASP A 290 -9.59 14.37 12.90
CA ASP A 290 -9.39 13.56 14.11
C ASP A 290 -9.40 14.42 15.37
N HIS A 291 -10.58 14.87 15.74
CA HIS A 291 -10.87 15.52 17.03
C HIS A 291 -11.64 14.58 17.97
N SER A 292 -11.85 13.32 17.55
CA SER A 292 -12.62 12.34 18.27
C SER A 292 -11.79 11.73 19.39
N ASP A 293 -12.31 11.80 20.60
CA ASP A 293 -11.85 10.98 21.75
C ASP A 293 -12.58 9.64 21.77
N ALA A 294 -12.71 9.00 20.61
CA ALA A 294 -13.40 7.72 20.50
C ALA A 294 -12.55 6.60 21.11
N PRO A 295 -13.15 5.77 21.99
CA PRO A 295 -12.51 4.55 22.46
C PRO A 295 -12.26 3.59 21.30
N CYS A 296 -11.19 2.81 21.38
CA CYS A 296 -10.89 1.81 20.37
C CYS A 296 -10.19 0.58 20.94
N PHE A 297 -10.23 -0.51 20.15
CA PHE A 297 -9.39 -1.69 20.35
C PHE A 297 -8.51 -1.91 19.13
N VAL A 298 -7.25 -2.25 19.36
CA VAL A 298 -6.34 -2.71 18.32
C VAL A 298 -6.16 -4.21 18.45
N THR A 299 -6.48 -4.93 17.38
CA THR A 299 -6.39 -6.40 17.32
C THR A 299 -5.33 -6.81 16.32
N LEU A 300 -4.45 -7.70 16.75
CA LEU A 300 -3.44 -8.36 15.93
C LEU A 300 -3.88 -9.81 15.73
N LYS A 301 -3.85 -10.28 14.49
CA LYS A 301 -4.07 -11.69 14.14
C LYS A 301 -2.86 -12.22 13.38
N LYS A 302 -2.58 -13.51 13.57
CA LYS A 302 -1.61 -14.28 12.78
C LYS A 302 -2.31 -15.56 12.34
N ASP A 303 -2.28 -15.87 11.05
CA ASP A 303 -2.98 -17.03 10.47
C ASP A 303 -4.45 -17.08 10.91
N ASP A 304 -5.13 -15.92 10.86
CA ASP A 304 -6.50 -15.67 11.34
C ASP A 304 -6.73 -15.92 12.84
N GLN A 305 -5.73 -16.36 13.58
CA GLN A 305 -5.80 -16.55 15.03
C GLN A 305 -5.46 -15.27 15.79
N LEU A 306 -6.11 -15.04 16.93
CA LEU A 306 -5.82 -13.91 17.80
C LEU A 306 -4.36 -13.97 18.27
N ARG A 307 -3.60 -12.85 18.08
CA ARG A 307 -2.20 -12.71 18.51
C ARG A 307 -2.00 -11.60 19.54
N GLY A 308 -2.93 -10.69 19.66
CA GLY A 308 -2.96 -9.63 20.66
C GLY A 308 -4.18 -8.74 20.44
N CYS A 309 -4.75 -8.22 21.53
CA CYS A 309 -5.89 -7.30 21.45
C CYS A 309 -6.00 -6.48 22.74
N ILE A 310 -5.72 -5.17 22.61
CA ILE A 310 -5.83 -4.22 23.74
C ILE A 310 -6.56 -2.97 23.28
N GLY A 311 -7.29 -2.35 24.19
CA GLY A 311 -8.02 -1.12 23.94
C GLY A 311 -8.76 -0.64 25.17
N THR A 312 -9.66 0.33 24.97
CA THR A 312 -10.53 0.89 26.01
C THR A 312 -11.96 1.04 25.50
N LEU A 313 -12.89 1.08 26.44
CA LEU A 313 -14.30 1.41 26.18
C LEU A 313 -14.64 2.84 26.56
N GLU A 314 -13.76 3.51 27.28
CA GLU A 314 -13.98 4.84 27.78
C GLU A 314 -13.09 5.84 27.05
N PRO A 315 -13.58 7.07 26.81
CA PRO A 315 -12.77 8.15 26.33
C PRO A 315 -11.56 8.38 27.24
N THR A 316 -10.39 8.65 26.62
CA THR A 316 -9.12 8.80 27.35
C THR A 316 -8.69 10.25 27.49
N GLY A 317 -9.40 11.18 26.89
CA GLY A 317 -9.00 12.58 26.72
C GLY A 317 -7.92 12.76 25.63
N ARG A 318 -7.64 11.69 24.83
CA ARG A 318 -6.69 11.70 23.71
C ARG A 318 -7.44 11.54 22.40
N THR A 319 -6.81 11.92 21.30
CA THR A 319 -7.39 11.66 19.97
C THR A 319 -7.43 10.17 19.67
N LEU A 320 -8.32 9.76 18.75
CA LEU A 320 -8.38 8.38 18.28
C LEU A 320 -7.03 7.89 17.74
N THR A 321 -6.30 8.73 17.01
CA THR A 321 -4.95 8.43 16.53
C THR A 321 -3.98 8.14 17.68
N ASP A 322 -3.98 8.96 18.74
CA ASP A 322 -3.12 8.75 19.92
C ASP A 322 -3.48 7.43 20.65
N ASN A 323 -4.76 7.11 20.71
CA ASN A 323 -5.25 5.84 21.27
C ASN A 323 -4.76 4.65 20.43
N VAL A 324 -4.89 4.71 19.11
CA VAL A 324 -4.41 3.67 18.20
C VAL A 324 -2.89 3.45 18.34
N ILE A 325 -2.08 4.51 18.40
CA ILE A 325 -0.63 4.44 18.61
C ILE A 325 -0.32 3.71 19.93
N THR A 326 -1.02 4.06 20.99
CA THR A 326 -0.80 3.49 22.32
C THR A 326 -1.22 2.02 22.37
N TYR A 327 -2.45 1.73 21.95
CA TYR A 327 -3.00 0.37 22.07
C TYR A 327 -2.40 -0.61 21.06
N ALA A 328 -1.85 -0.14 19.93
CA ALA A 328 -1.08 -0.97 19.03
C ALA A 328 0.18 -1.53 19.69
N LYS A 329 0.91 -0.69 20.44
CA LYS A 329 2.08 -1.13 21.20
C LYS A 329 1.69 -2.10 22.32
N HIS A 330 0.64 -1.75 23.08
CA HIS A 330 0.16 -2.64 24.15
C HIS A 330 -0.33 -3.98 23.62
N ALA A 331 -1.06 -4.02 22.50
CA ALA A 331 -1.50 -5.26 21.88
C ALA A 331 -0.34 -6.13 21.38
N ALA A 332 0.74 -5.50 20.93
CA ALA A 332 1.91 -6.21 20.44
C ALA A 332 2.86 -6.69 21.54
N PHE A 333 3.01 -5.94 22.63
CA PHE A 333 4.09 -6.17 23.57
C PHE A 333 3.64 -6.38 25.02
N ASP A 334 2.42 -5.94 25.39
CA ASP A 334 1.96 -5.92 26.77
C ASP A 334 0.64 -6.69 26.99
N ASP A 335 0.14 -7.42 25.99
CA ASP A 335 -1.02 -8.29 26.17
C ASP A 335 -0.61 -9.53 26.99
N PRO A 336 -1.12 -9.70 28.24
CA PRO A 336 -0.65 -10.75 29.14
C PRO A 336 -0.98 -12.18 28.67
N ARG A 337 -1.83 -12.33 27.65
CA ARG A 337 -2.22 -13.63 27.07
C ARG A 337 -1.17 -14.18 26.10
N PHE A 338 -0.26 -13.31 25.63
CA PHE A 338 0.70 -13.64 24.55
C PHE A 338 2.10 -13.15 24.91
N PRO A 339 3.16 -13.82 24.43
CA PRO A 339 4.50 -13.27 24.52
C PRO A 339 4.63 -12.01 23.64
N PRO A 340 5.55 -11.08 23.97
CA PRO A 340 5.83 -9.92 23.13
C PRO A 340 6.05 -10.30 21.68
N LEU A 341 5.50 -9.50 20.74
CA LEU A 341 5.62 -9.71 19.31
C LEU A 341 7.09 -9.72 18.90
N ARG A 342 7.46 -10.67 18.04
CA ARG A 342 8.82 -10.77 17.48
C ARG A 342 8.89 -10.09 16.13
N ARG A 343 10.09 -9.59 15.78
CA ARG A 343 10.35 -8.96 14.47
C ARG A 343 9.94 -9.86 13.28
N SER A 344 10.18 -11.17 13.37
CA SER A 344 9.82 -12.13 12.33
C SER A 344 8.31 -12.24 12.08
N GLU A 345 7.48 -11.88 13.07
CA GLU A 345 6.02 -11.97 12.97
C GLU A 345 5.41 -10.73 12.26
N LEU A 346 6.17 -9.65 12.06
CA LEU A 346 5.64 -8.41 11.47
C LEU A 346 5.00 -8.60 10.09
N CYS A 347 5.54 -9.49 9.26
CA CYS A 347 4.99 -9.81 7.95
C CYS A 347 3.86 -10.85 7.98
N GLU A 348 3.62 -11.47 9.13
CA GLU A 348 2.64 -12.54 9.31
C GLU A 348 1.36 -12.05 10.00
N ILE A 349 1.44 -10.88 10.69
CA ILE A 349 0.28 -10.31 11.36
C ILE A 349 -0.56 -9.44 10.43
N THR A 350 -1.86 -9.48 10.65
CA THR A 350 -2.83 -8.51 10.15
C THR A 350 -3.36 -7.68 11.31
N ILE A 351 -3.67 -6.40 11.04
CA ILE A 351 -4.11 -5.45 12.07
C ILE A 351 -5.52 -4.97 11.75
N SER A 352 -6.36 -4.95 12.77
CA SER A 352 -7.64 -4.26 12.72
C SER A 352 -7.80 -3.31 13.91
N VAL A 353 -8.56 -2.23 13.67
CA VAL A 353 -8.91 -1.24 14.68
C VAL A 353 -10.43 -1.18 14.75
N ASP A 354 -10.97 -1.43 15.93
CA ASP A 354 -12.39 -1.31 16.22
C ASP A 354 -12.65 0.00 16.95
N ILE A 355 -13.33 0.94 16.30
CA ILE A 355 -13.78 2.20 16.89
C ILE A 355 -15.09 1.90 17.61
N ILE A 356 -15.17 2.22 18.90
CA ILE A 356 -16.33 1.92 19.74
C ILE A 356 -17.33 3.08 19.67
N HIS A 357 -18.56 2.77 19.33
CA HIS A 357 -19.65 3.72 19.45
C HIS A 357 -20.20 3.77 20.89
N PRO A 358 -20.81 4.88 21.31
CA PRO A 358 -21.31 5.03 22.66
C PRO A 358 -22.25 3.88 23.06
N PRO A 359 -22.02 3.23 24.23
CA PRO A 359 -22.87 2.15 24.70
C PRO A 359 -24.29 2.62 25.05
N VAL A 360 -25.27 1.77 24.78
CA VAL A 360 -26.67 1.99 25.13
C VAL A 360 -27.17 0.89 26.07
N ALA A 361 -27.99 1.24 27.05
CA ALA A 361 -28.53 0.26 27.98
C ALA A 361 -29.34 -0.83 27.23
N LEU A 362 -28.98 -2.09 27.43
CA LEU A 362 -29.65 -3.25 26.83
C LEU A 362 -30.80 -3.71 27.76
N ARG A 363 -32.06 -3.53 27.32
CA ARG A 363 -33.23 -3.90 28.07
C ARG A 363 -33.84 -5.24 27.63
N ASP A 364 -33.63 -5.63 26.38
CA ASP A 364 -34.18 -6.86 25.81
C ASP A 364 -33.12 -7.57 24.96
N PHE A 365 -32.70 -8.74 25.39
CA PHE A 365 -31.72 -9.57 24.67
C PHE A 365 -32.23 -10.11 23.33
N LYS A 366 -33.53 -10.04 23.06
CA LYS A 366 -34.09 -10.41 21.75
C LYS A 366 -33.65 -9.47 20.63
N THR A 367 -33.23 -8.25 20.98
CA THR A 367 -32.75 -7.25 20.01
C THR A 367 -31.25 -7.33 19.77
N GLN A 368 -30.55 -8.14 20.55
CA GLN A 368 -29.09 -8.28 20.49
C GLN A 368 -28.66 -9.25 19.39
N ASP A 369 -27.85 -8.78 18.44
CA ASP A 369 -27.19 -9.60 17.44
C ASP A 369 -25.68 -9.66 17.70
N PRO A 370 -25.14 -10.79 18.21
CA PRO A 370 -23.73 -10.90 18.52
C PRO A 370 -22.77 -10.68 17.34
N LYS A 371 -23.25 -10.72 16.11
CA LYS A 371 -22.42 -10.47 14.91
C LYS A 371 -22.07 -8.99 14.75
N VAL A 372 -22.98 -8.10 15.16
CA VAL A 372 -22.85 -6.65 14.95
C VAL A 372 -22.87 -5.86 16.25
N ASP A 373 -23.38 -6.44 17.33
CA ASP A 373 -23.53 -5.78 18.62
C ASP A 373 -22.56 -6.39 19.65
N GLY A 374 -21.72 -5.53 20.24
CA GLY A 374 -20.92 -5.87 21.41
C GLY A 374 -21.75 -5.87 22.68
N LEU A 375 -21.27 -6.52 23.73
CA LEU A 375 -21.96 -6.63 25.02
C LEU A 375 -21.06 -6.25 26.18
N ILE A 376 -21.56 -5.39 27.04
CA ILE A 376 -20.94 -5.01 28.31
C ILE A 376 -21.81 -5.55 29.44
N ALA A 377 -21.21 -6.19 30.43
CA ALA A 377 -21.83 -6.57 31.69
C ALA A 377 -21.15 -5.82 32.83
N GLN A 378 -21.94 -5.15 33.66
CA GLN A 378 -21.46 -4.41 34.83
C GLN A 378 -22.13 -4.89 36.10
N LYS A 379 -21.36 -5.11 37.16
CA LYS A 379 -21.86 -5.45 38.50
C LYS A 379 -20.82 -5.00 39.56
N GLU A 380 -21.27 -4.27 40.56
CA GLU A 380 -20.47 -3.87 41.73
C GLU A 380 -19.14 -3.22 41.34
N GLY A 381 -19.15 -2.30 40.37
CA GLY A 381 -17.96 -1.59 39.89
C GLY A 381 -17.03 -2.43 39.02
N ARG A 382 -17.30 -3.72 38.81
CA ARG A 382 -16.59 -4.58 37.85
C ARG A 382 -17.27 -4.55 36.51
N GLN A 383 -16.48 -4.65 35.45
CA GLN A 383 -16.97 -4.61 34.08
C GLN A 383 -16.33 -5.74 33.25
N SER A 384 -17.13 -6.34 32.40
CA SER A 384 -16.68 -7.29 31.39
C SER A 384 -17.25 -6.94 30.03
N VAL A 385 -16.49 -7.20 28.99
CA VAL A 385 -16.81 -6.76 27.61
C VAL A 385 -16.56 -7.85 26.62
N LEU A 386 -17.45 -8.00 25.66
CA LEU A 386 -17.24 -8.79 24.46
C LEU A 386 -17.48 -7.90 23.23
N LEU A 387 -16.52 -7.89 22.32
CA LEU A 387 -16.66 -7.26 21.01
C LEU A 387 -17.68 -8.05 20.16
N PRO A 388 -18.28 -7.44 19.14
CA PRO A 388 -19.12 -8.17 18.19
C PRO A 388 -18.29 -9.12 17.31
N GLY A 389 -18.94 -10.12 16.72
CA GLY A 389 -18.33 -11.02 15.73
C GLY A 389 -17.28 -11.98 16.29
N ILE A 390 -17.33 -12.32 17.59
CA ILE A 390 -16.42 -13.32 18.18
C ILE A 390 -16.77 -14.72 17.66
N GLU A 391 -15.78 -15.43 17.15
CA GLU A 391 -15.95 -16.81 16.68
C GLU A 391 -16.51 -17.73 17.76
N GLY A 392 -17.45 -18.59 17.37
CA GLY A 392 -18.12 -19.50 18.30
C GLY A 392 -19.27 -18.86 19.11
N ILE A 393 -19.51 -17.54 19.00
CA ILE A 393 -20.61 -16.83 19.66
C ILE A 393 -21.62 -16.37 18.62
N HIS A 394 -22.70 -17.16 18.44
CA HIS A 394 -23.68 -16.92 17.40
C HIS A 394 -25.06 -16.52 17.91
N THR A 395 -25.28 -16.54 19.23
CA THR A 395 -26.58 -16.18 19.84
C THR A 395 -26.39 -15.19 20.99
N ALA A 396 -27.39 -14.35 21.23
CA ALA A 396 -27.41 -13.41 22.36
C ALA A 396 -27.22 -14.12 23.70
N GLN A 397 -27.77 -15.33 23.84
CA GLN A 397 -27.62 -16.12 25.05
C GLN A 397 -26.14 -16.60 25.23
N ALA A 398 -25.52 -17.08 24.17
CA ALA A 398 -24.10 -17.49 24.23
C ALA A 398 -23.20 -16.27 24.54
N GLN A 399 -23.48 -15.11 23.95
CA GLN A 399 -22.76 -13.88 24.22
C GLN A 399 -22.92 -13.45 25.69
N ARG A 400 -24.14 -13.52 26.24
CA ARG A 400 -24.42 -13.23 27.63
C ARG A 400 -23.65 -14.16 28.58
N GLN A 401 -23.67 -15.47 28.32
CA GLN A 401 -22.90 -16.44 29.13
C GLN A 401 -21.39 -16.18 29.05
N ALA A 402 -20.89 -15.89 27.86
CA ALA A 402 -19.46 -15.63 27.66
C ALA A 402 -18.99 -14.35 28.37
N VAL A 403 -19.79 -13.25 28.35
CA VAL A 403 -19.43 -12.01 29.04
C VAL A 403 -19.44 -12.17 30.56
N LEU A 404 -20.39 -12.94 31.10
CA LEU A 404 -20.45 -13.27 32.54
C LEU A 404 -19.24 -14.10 32.96
N LYS A 405 -18.93 -15.17 32.21
CA LYS A 405 -17.78 -16.02 32.47
C LYS A 405 -16.47 -15.24 32.42
N LYS A 406 -16.30 -14.38 31.40
CA LYS A 406 -15.13 -13.50 31.25
C LYS A 406 -14.96 -12.54 32.41
N GLY A 407 -16.06 -12.01 32.94
CA GLY A 407 -16.06 -11.09 34.08
C GLY A 407 -15.94 -11.76 35.44
N GLY A 408 -15.96 -13.09 35.50
CA GLY A 408 -16.01 -13.83 36.76
C GLY A 408 -17.29 -13.52 37.56
N PHE A 409 -18.42 -13.33 36.89
CA PHE A 409 -19.73 -13.13 37.53
C PHE A 409 -20.40 -14.48 37.78
N ASP A 410 -20.58 -14.83 39.04
CA ASP A 410 -21.15 -16.13 39.45
C ASP A 410 -22.64 -16.25 39.12
N SER A 411 -23.33 -15.13 39.00
CA SER A 411 -24.75 -15.06 38.66
C SER A 411 -25.08 -13.83 37.81
N ASP A 412 -26.19 -13.91 37.11
CA ASP A 412 -26.74 -12.85 36.29
C ASP A 412 -27.59 -11.83 37.11
N ALA A 413 -27.80 -12.13 38.39
CA ALA A 413 -28.55 -11.23 39.28
C ALA A 413 -27.76 -9.90 39.45
N ASP A 414 -28.50 -8.80 39.36
CA ASP A 414 -27.98 -7.43 39.52
C ASP A 414 -26.92 -7.01 38.51
N VAL A 415 -26.77 -7.76 37.39
CA VAL A 415 -25.91 -7.38 36.29
C VAL A 415 -26.65 -6.39 35.37
N VAL A 416 -26.03 -5.23 35.13
CA VAL A 416 -26.50 -4.25 34.14
C VAL A 416 -25.81 -4.50 32.85
N TYR A 417 -26.59 -4.52 31.76
CA TYR A 417 -26.07 -4.78 30.42
C TYR A 417 -26.15 -3.55 29.53
N TYR A 418 -25.09 -3.35 28.72
CA TYR A 418 -25.10 -2.36 27.67
C TYR A 418 -24.71 -3.04 26.37
N THR A 419 -25.32 -2.59 25.28
CA THR A 419 -24.92 -2.95 23.91
C THR A 419 -24.19 -1.80 23.27
N PHE A 420 -23.25 -2.10 22.37
CA PHE A 420 -22.54 -1.11 21.58
C PHE A 420 -22.23 -1.66 20.18
N ARG A 421 -22.01 -0.77 19.24
CA ARG A 421 -21.54 -1.10 17.90
C ARG A 421 -20.11 -0.66 17.71
N ILE A 422 -19.47 -1.22 16.70
CA ILE A 422 -18.14 -0.84 16.29
C ILE A 422 -18.12 -0.44 14.82
N THR A 423 -17.17 0.43 14.47
CA THR A 423 -16.70 0.56 13.09
C THR A 423 -15.35 -0.14 13.01
N ARG A 424 -15.31 -1.29 12.33
CA ARG A 424 -14.07 -2.05 12.14
C ARG A 424 -13.34 -1.57 10.91
N VAL A 425 -12.06 -1.32 11.10
CA VAL A 425 -11.12 -0.88 10.10
C VAL A 425 -9.98 -1.89 10.06
N GLN A 426 -9.68 -2.49 8.90
CA GLN A 426 -8.65 -3.53 8.79
C GLN A 426 -7.75 -3.33 7.58
N GLU A 427 -6.56 -3.89 7.64
CA GLU A 427 -5.60 -3.93 6.52
C GLU A 427 -6.14 -4.63 5.29
#